data_48d199a91407de0383c4c104dc29af31
#
_entry.id   48d199a91407de0383c4c104dc29af31
#
_cell.length_a   1.000
_cell.length_b   1.000
_cell.length_c   1.000
_cell.angle_alpha   90.00
_cell.angle_beta   90.00
_cell.angle_gamma   90.00
#
_symmetry.space_group_name_H-M   'P 1'
#
loop_
_entity.id
_entity.type
_entity.pdbx_description
1 polymer ?
#
loop_
_entity_poly.entity_id
_entity_poly.type
_entity_poly.pdbx_seq_one_letter_code
_entity_poly.pdbx_strand_id
1 'polypeptide(L)'
;MYKNFSLALVGMMTILTLATSAVAAPVVLFDESHAQQFLIGKDGPLDLSALAAAYREHGFQVKSFAGPLNGAELSSVDVLILSGPFRPLNPDEVQAVLDFVNNGGGLAVMLHIPQPTFNLLRQLDVDVANGTLHEDAAAIGGNPLYFKVSKLAVHPLTEGLESFSLYGSWALRGVADHVTTVAETSQHGWVDLDHDNKFSKADAMQPFGVVVAGQLGQGRYVVFGDDALFQNRFFDEFNRRLAINLVNWLGQR
;
A
#
# COMPACT_ATOMS: atom_id res chain seq x y z
N MET A 1 52.08 70.12 -17.55
CA MET A 1 50.88 69.71 -18.29
C MET A 1 50.78 68.17 -18.25
N TYR A 2 50.13 67.59 -17.21
CA TYR A 2 49.98 66.17 -17.05
C TYR A 2 48.49 65.82 -17.24
N LYS A 3 48.17 65.01 -18.26
CA LYS A 3 46.84 64.48 -18.47
C LYS A 3 46.64 63.17 -17.70
N ASN A 4 45.74 63.20 -16.76
CA ASN A 4 45.31 62.00 -16.05
C ASN A 4 44.32 61.21 -16.94
N PHE A 5 44.66 59.97 -17.26
CA PHE A 5 43.73 58.98 -17.85
C PHE A 5 43.10 58.13 -16.72
N SER A 6 41.81 58.31 -16.49
CA SER A 6 41.05 57.43 -15.60
C SER A 6 40.54 56.24 -16.40
N LEU A 7 40.99 55.05 -16.04
CA LEU A 7 40.51 53.78 -16.60
C LEU A 7 39.30 53.33 -15.77
N ALA A 8 38.11 53.36 -16.37
CA ALA A 8 36.91 52.82 -15.74
C ALA A 8 36.83 51.31 -16.02
N LEU A 9 36.93 50.51 -14.94
CA LEU A 9 36.79 49.06 -14.97
C LEU A 9 35.30 48.74 -14.87
N VAL A 10 34.65 48.29 -15.97
CA VAL A 10 33.28 47.79 -15.96
C VAL A 10 33.33 46.31 -15.57
N GLY A 11 32.98 46.00 -14.32
CA GLY A 11 32.84 44.63 -13.86
C GLY A 11 31.55 44.03 -14.40
N MET A 12 31.67 43.06 -15.30
CA MET A 12 30.57 42.26 -15.80
C MET A 12 30.20 41.17 -14.78
N MET A 13 29.13 41.37 -14.01
CA MET A 13 28.61 40.44 -13.03
C MET A 13 27.79 39.38 -13.76
N THR A 14 28.36 38.19 -13.96
CA THR A 14 27.67 37.03 -14.55
C THR A 14 26.75 36.43 -13.50
N ILE A 15 25.45 36.61 -13.62
CA ILE A 15 24.44 35.95 -12.79
C ILE A 15 24.29 34.52 -13.31
N LEU A 16 24.82 33.55 -12.56
CA LEU A 16 24.63 32.11 -12.79
C LEU A 16 23.24 31.72 -12.27
N THR A 17 22.24 31.65 -13.16
CA THR A 17 20.92 31.12 -12.83
C THR A 17 21.04 29.59 -12.71
N LEU A 18 21.05 29.08 -11.50
CA LEU A 18 20.85 27.65 -11.22
C LEU A 18 19.41 27.30 -11.59
N ALA A 19 19.22 26.64 -12.72
CA ALA A 19 17.95 25.99 -13.06
C ALA A 19 17.77 24.80 -12.13
N THR A 20 16.96 24.94 -11.08
CA THR A 20 16.47 23.79 -10.30
C THR A 20 15.49 23.03 -11.18
N SER A 21 15.88 21.84 -11.66
CA SER A 21 14.96 20.91 -12.28
C SER A 21 13.91 20.54 -11.24
N ALA A 22 12.67 20.96 -11.42
CA ALA A 22 11.56 20.49 -10.60
C ALA A 22 11.42 18.98 -10.83
N VAL A 23 11.69 18.17 -9.81
CA VAL A 23 11.38 16.74 -9.84
C VAL A 23 9.87 16.61 -9.93
N ALA A 24 9.38 15.88 -10.92
CA ALA A 24 7.94 15.64 -11.06
C ALA A 24 7.41 14.89 -9.82
N ALA A 25 6.22 15.27 -9.36
CA ALA A 25 5.58 14.60 -8.24
C ALA A 25 5.35 13.10 -8.57
N PRO A 26 5.69 12.17 -7.66
CA PRO A 26 5.49 10.75 -7.89
C PRO A 26 4.00 10.42 -8.06
N VAL A 27 3.72 9.45 -8.94
CA VAL A 27 2.36 9.09 -9.35
C VAL A 27 1.89 7.84 -8.61
N VAL A 28 0.77 7.97 -7.89
CA VAL A 28 0.02 6.85 -7.31
C VAL A 28 -1.19 6.57 -8.20
N LEU A 29 -1.28 5.35 -8.71
CA LEU A 29 -2.41 4.89 -9.54
C LEU A 29 -3.25 3.90 -8.75
N PHE A 30 -4.54 4.17 -8.62
CA PHE A 30 -5.52 3.22 -8.12
C PHE A 30 -6.17 2.47 -9.29
N ASP A 31 -6.10 1.15 -9.25
CA ASP A 31 -6.88 0.31 -10.16
C ASP A 31 -8.36 0.37 -9.81
N GLU A 32 -9.20 0.69 -10.79
CA GLU A 32 -10.67 0.68 -10.69
C GLU A 32 -11.28 -0.18 -11.81
N SER A 33 -10.50 -1.09 -12.44
CA SER A 33 -10.94 -1.90 -13.58
C SER A 33 -11.46 -3.29 -13.19
N HIS A 34 -11.19 -3.75 -11.95
CA HIS A 34 -11.50 -5.10 -11.47
C HIS A 34 -12.75 -5.14 -10.58
N ALA A 35 -13.77 -4.35 -10.95
CA ALA A 35 -15.06 -4.26 -10.26
C ALA A 35 -14.96 -3.80 -8.79
N GLN A 36 -13.95 -3.01 -8.46
CA GLN A 36 -13.81 -2.39 -7.14
C GLN A 36 -15.09 -1.63 -6.78
N GLN A 37 -15.52 -1.79 -5.53
CA GLN A 37 -16.72 -1.12 -5.02
C GLN A 37 -16.37 0.19 -4.30
N PHE A 38 -15.16 0.28 -3.75
CA PHE A 38 -14.69 1.39 -2.93
C PHE A 38 -13.69 2.23 -3.72
N LEU A 39 -14.09 3.45 -4.08
CA LEU A 39 -13.40 4.26 -5.09
C LEU A 39 -12.82 5.53 -4.49
N ILE A 40 -11.70 6.02 -5.04
CA ILE A 40 -11.07 7.27 -4.58
C ILE A 40 -11.84 8.53 -4.98
N GLY A 41 -12.73 8.43 -5.94
CA GLY A 41 -13.58 9.53 -6.44
C GLY A 41 -14.91 9.67 -5.71
N LYS A 42 -15.20 8.86 -4.70
CA LYS A 42 -16.45 8.87 -3.93
C LYS A 42 -16.20 9.15 -2.45
N ASP A 43 -17.16 9.85 -1.80
CA ASP A 43 -17.05 10.29 -0.40
C ASP A 43 -17.90 9.47 0.58
N GLY A 44 -18.38 8.30 0.15
CA GLY A 44 -19.11 7.38 1.03
C GLY A 44 -18.24 6.85 2.17
N PRO A 45 -18.85 6.35 3.25
CA PRO A 45 -18.11 5.89 4.43
C PRO A 45 -17.17 4.72 4.14
N LEU A 46 -17.44 3.92 3.11
CA LEU A 46 -16.60 2.79 2.70
C LEU A 46 -15.70 3.13 1.49
N ASP A 47 -15.78 4.33 0.95
CA ASP A 47 -14.95 4.79 -0.16
C ASP A 47 -13.55 5.24 0.32
N LEU A 48 -12.65 5.60 -0.60
CA LEU A 48 -11.24 5.84 -0.35
C LEU A 48 -10.80 7.31 -0.61
N SER A 49 -11.75 8.26 -0.65
CA SER A 49 -11.40 9.67 -0.93
C SER A 49 -10.47 10.29 0.11
N ALA A 50 -10.59 9.90 1.39
CA ALA A 50 -9.71 10.39 2.46
C ALA A 50 -8.27 9.87 2.28
N LEU A 51 -8.10 8.62 1.87
CA LEU A 51 -6.79 8.06 1.51
C LEU A 51 -6.15 8.82 0.34
N ALA A 52 -6.92 9.04 -0.73
CA ALA A 52 -6.45 9.79 -1.89
C ALA A 52 -6.09 11.24 -1.55
N ALA A 53 -6.87 11.90 -0.68
CA ALA A 53 -6.58 13.24 -0.18
C ALA A 53 -5.27 13.27 0.62
N ALA A 54 -5.07 12.31 1.52
CA ALA A 54 -3.86 12.19 2.30
C ALA A 54 -2.60 12.05 1.43
N TYR A 55 -2.65 11.26 0.36
CA TYR A 55 -1.53 11.14 -0.58
C TYR A 55 -1.26 12.44 -1.35
N ARG A 56 -2.31 13.14 -1.80
CA ARG A 56 -2.16 14.46 -2.46
C ARG A 56 -1.54 15.51 -1.53
N GLU A 57 -1.97 15.55 -0.27
CA GLU A 57 -1.40 16.43 0.77
C GLU A 57 0.09 16.16 1.04
N HIS A 58 0.55 14.93 0.80
CA HIS A 58 1.96 14.53 0.92
C HIS A 58 2.74 14.62 -0.39
N GLY A 59 2.21 15.32 -1.40
CA GLY A 59 2.92 15.67 -2.62
C GLY A 59 2.87 14.62 -3.73
N PHE A 60 1.99 13.62 -3.64
CA PHE A 60 1.79 12.64 -4.70
C PHE A 60 0.72 13.09 -5.70
N GLN A 61 0.92 12.78 -6.97
CA GLN A 61 -0.13 12.84 -7.96
C GLN A 61 -0.97 11.57 -7.88
N VAL A 62 -2.25 11.68 -7.51
CA VAL A 62 -3.16 10.53 -7.35
C VAL A 62 -4.12 10.45 -8.50
N LYS A 63 -4.15 9.30 -9.16
CA LYS A 63 -5.00 8.96 -10.31
C LYS A 63 -5.76 7.67 -10.06
N SER A 64 -6.86 7.45 -10.79
CA SER A 64 -7.49 6.14 -10.95
C SER A 64 -7.52 5.74 -12.42
N PHE A 65 -7.60 4.44 -12.68
CA PHE A 65 -7.66 3.88 -14.02
C PHE A 65 -8.65 2.70 -14.08
N ALA A 66 -9.58 2.78 -15.01
CA ALA A 66 -10.67 1.80 -15.16
C ALA A 66 -10.51 0.90 -16.41
N GLY A 67 -9.39 0.96 -17.09
CA GLY A 67 -9.04 0.10 -18.22
C GLY A 67 -8.13 -1.07 -17.82
N PRO A 68 -7.85 -2.01 -18.74
CA PRO A 68 -6.95 -3.14 -18.50
C PRO A 68 -5.54 -2.67 -18.14
N LEU A 69 -4.95 -3.22 -17.08
CA LEU A 69 -3.59 -2.90 -16.67
C LEU A 69 -2.59 -3.43 -17.71
N ASN A 70 -1.68 -2.59 -18.15
CA ASN A 70 -0.66 -2.94 -19.13
C ASN A 70 0.61 -2.09 -18.94
N GLY A 71 1.71 -2.49 -19.59
CA GLY A 71 2.98 -1.81 -19.44
C GLY A 71 2.99 -0.34 -19.87
N ALA A 72 2.15 0.05 -20.84
CA ALA A 72 2.07 1.44 -21.30
C ALA A 72 1.44 2.35 -20.22
N GLU A 73 0.35 1.91 -19.61
CA GLU A 73 -0.31 2.62 -18.52
C GLU A 73 0.58 2.71 -17.27
N LEU A 74 1.29 1.64 -16.94
CA LEU A 74 2.16 1.58 -15.76
C LEU A 74 3.51 2.30 -15.95
N SER A 75 3.90 2.67 -17.19
CA SER A 75 5.21 3.27 -17.47
C SER A 75 5.46 4.62 -16.78
N SER A 76 4.40 5.37 -16.45
CA SER A 76 4.47 6.66 -15.76
C SER A 76 3.99 6.61 -14.30
N VAL A 77 3.86 5.41 -13.74
CA VAL A 77 3.38 5.16 -12.38
C VAL A 77 4.55 4.85 -11.47
N ASP A 78 4.56 5.39 -10.26
CA ASP A 78 5.53 5.07 -9.21
C ASP A 78 4.97 4.04 -8.25
N VAL A 79 3.69 4.15 -7.89
CA VAL A 79 2.99 3.22 -6.99
C VAL A 79 1.65 2.82 -7.58
N LEU A 80 1.43 1.51 -7.71
CA LEU A 80 0.14 0.91 -8.07
C LEU A 80 -0.56 0.41 -6.82
N ILE A 81 -1.86 0.73 -6.68
CA ILE A 81 -2.72 0.26 -5.59
C ILE A 81 -3.85 -0.59 -6.16
N LEU A 82 -3.90 -1.85 -5.76
CA LEU A 82 -4.97 -2.80 -6.03
C LEU A 82 -5.79 -2.98 -4.74
N SER A 83 -6.83 -2.16 -4.55
CA SER A 83 -7.67 -2.20 -3.34
C SER A 83 -8.98 -2.91 -3.63
N GLY A 84 -9.22 -4.04 -2.96
CA GLY A 84 -10.46 -4.78 -2.97
C GLY A 84 -11.00 -5.15 -4.36
N PRO A 85 -10.22 -5.77 -5.25
CA PRO A 85 -10.76 -6.25 -6.53
C PRO A 85 -11.79 -7.35 -6.31
N PHE A 86 -12.93 -7.29 -7.05
CA PHE A 86 -13.98 -8.33 -7.05
C PHE A 86 -13.92 -9.20 -8.29
N ARG A 87 -13.12 -8.82 -9.29
CA ARG A 87 -12.87 -9.58 -10.51
C ARG A 87 -11.38 -9.87 -10.63
N PRO A 88 -10.98 -11.10 -11.01
CA PRO A 88 -9.56 -11.45 -11.10
C PRO A 88 -8.86 -10.68 -12.23
N LEU A 89 -7.58 -10.38 -12.00
CA LEU A 89 -6.68 -9.94 -13.05
C LEU A 89 -6.48 -11.11 -14.04
N ASN A 90 -6.49 -10.80 -15.34
CA ASN A 90 -6.14 -11.79 -16.35
C ASN A 90 -4.61 -12.04 -16.38
N PRO A 91 -4.12 -13.11 -17.05
CA PRO A 91 -2.68 -13.42 -17.06
C PRO A 91 -1.79 -12.31 -17.60
N ASP A 92 -2.23 -11.55 -18.60
CA ASP A 92 -1.44 -10.46 -19.19
C ASP A 92 -1.35 -9.27 -18.21
N GLU A 93 -2.42 -8.99 -17.48
CA GLU A 93 -2.42 -7.95 -16.43
C GLU A 93 -1.53 -8.36 -15.25
N VAL A 94 -1.60 -9.62 -14.82
CA VAL A 94 -0.69 -10.15 -13.79
C VAL A 94 0.78 -9.96 -14.23
N GLN A 95 1.10 -10.33 -15.47
CA GLN A 95 2.46 -10.17 -16.00
C GLN A 95 2.86 -8.70 -16.05
N ALA A 96 1.99 -7.80 -16.51
CA ALA A 96 2.27 -6.36 -16.55
C ALA A 96 2.55 -5.78 -15.15
N VAL A 97 1.80 -6.22 -14.12
CA VAL A 97 2.03 -5.82 -12.74
C VAL A 97 3.36 -6.36 -12.21
N LEU A 98 3.69 -7.62 -12.50
CA LEU A 98 4.97 -8.21 -12.09
C LEU A 98 6.16 -7.51 -12.77
N ASP A 99 6.06 -7.23 -14.06
CA ASP A 99 7.08 -6.48 -14.80
C ASP A 99 7.25 -5.06 -14.26
N PHE A 100 6.15 -4.39 -13.91
CA PHE A 100 6.16 -3.08 -13.27
C PHE A 100 6.95 -3.11 -11.96
N VAL A 101 6.66 -4.06 -11.07
CA VAL A 101 7.38 -4.19 -9.80
C VAL A 101 8.84 -4.56 -10.05
N ASN A 102 9.10 -5.56 -10.91
CA ASN A 102 10.46 -5.99 -11.22
C ASN A 102 11.36 -4.85 -11.75
N ASN A 103 10.77 -3.87 -12.44
CA ASN A 103 11.46 -2.69 -12.97
C ASN A 103 11.49 -1.49 -11.99
N GLY A 104 11.17 -1.67 -10.72
CA GLY A 104 11.33 -0.66 -9.68
C GLY A 104 10.03 0.03 -9.24
N GLY A 105 8.87 -0.39 -9.75
CA GLY A 105 7.58 0.10 -9.28
C GLY A 105 7.22 -0.41 -7.89
N GLY A 106 6.40 0.36 -7.17
CA GLY A 106 5.84 -0.01 -5.87
C GLY A 106 4.42 -0.57 -6.02
N LEU A 107 4.11 -1.69 -5.37
CA LEU A 107 2.78 -2.31 -5.42
C LEU A 107 2.18 -2.45 -4.03
N ALA A 108 0.95 -1.98 -3.83
CA ALA A 108 0.13 -2.32 -2.68
C ALA A 108 -1.07 -3.16 -3.13
N VAL A 109 -1.26 -4.32 -2.51
CA VAL A 109 -2.47 -5.15 -2.66
C VAL A 109 -3.21 -5.16 -1.33
N MET A 110 -4.49 -4.79 -1.35
CA MET A 110 -5.34 -4.74 -0.16
C MET A 110 -6.53 -5.67 -0.40
N LEU A 111 -6.72 -6.66 0.45
CA LEU A 111 -7.70 -7.71 0.23
C LEU A 111 -9.07 -7.36 0.82
N HIS A 112 -10.10 -7.36 0.00
CA HIS A 112 -11.49 -7.46 0.47
C HIS A 112 -11.93 -8.93 0.49
N ILE A 113 -11.78 -9.60 -0.65
CA ILE A 113 -11.86 -11.05 -0.82
C ILE A 113 -10.58 -11.50 -1.54
N PRO A 114 -9.96 -12.62 -1.13
CA PRO A 114 -8.64 -12.97 -1.66
C PRO A 114 -8.67 -13.59 -3.08
N GLN A 115 -9.77 -14.24 -3.47
CA GLN A 115 -9.85 -15.02 -4.71
C GLN A 115 -9.43 -14.25 -5.98
N PRO A 116 -9.85 -12.99 -6.20
CA PRO A 116 -9.46 -12.24 -7.39
C PRO A 116 -7.94 -12.03 -7.52
N THR A 117 -7.21 -12.04 -6.42
CA THR A 117 -5.77 -11.75 -6.38
C THR A 117 -4.89 -12.99 -6.31
N PHE A 118 -5.44 -14.19 -6.17
CA PHE A 118 -4.66 -15.42 -5.94
C PHE A 118 -3.54 -15.66 -6.95
N ASN A 119 -3.78 -15.42 -8.25
CA ASN A 119 -2.77 -15.61 -9.27
C ASN A 119 -1.58 -14.65 -9.09
N LEU A 120 -1.85 -13.40 -8.72
CA LEU A 120 -0.82 -12.41 -8.44
C LEU A 120 -0.07 -12.74 -7.15
N LEU A 121 -0.79 -13.03 -6.05
CA LEU A 121 -0.19 -13.31 -4.74
C LEU A 121 0.75 -14.52 -4.78
N ARG A 122 0.40 -15.57 -5.53
CA ARG A 122 1.27 -16.73 -5.72
C ARG A 122 2.59 -16.38 -6.42
N GLN A 123 2.59 -15.43 -7.34
CA GLN A 123 3.82 -14.95 -8.02
C GLN A 123 4.64 -14.01 -7.12
N LEU A 124 4.02 -13.47 -6.07
CA LEU A 124 4.66 -12.65 -5.04
C LEU A 124 5.06 -13.48 -3.82
N ASP A 125 4.97 -14.80 -3.87
CA ASP A 125 5.26 -15.72 -2.76
C ASP A 125 4.48 -15.39 -1.48
N VAL A 126 3.19 -15.08 -1.63
CA VAL A 126 2.27 -14.79 -0.52
C VAL A 126 1.11 -15.76 -0.53
N ASP A 127 0.97 -16.52 0.56
CA ASP A 127 -0.19 -17.36 0.86
C ASP A 127 -1.24 -16.57 1.67
N VAL A 128 -2.50 -16.89 1.43
CA VAL A 128 -3.67 -16.36 2.15
C VAL A 128 -4.46 -17.50 2.75
N ALA A 129 -4.91 -17.37 4.00
CA ALA A 129 -5.75 -18.37 4.64
C ALA A 129 -7.12 -18.49 3.95
N ASN A 130 -7.72 -19.69 4.05
CA ASN A 130 -9.06 -19.99 3.52
C ASN A 130 -10.15 -19.75 4.57
N GLY A 131 -10.07 -18.69 5.34
CA GLY A 131 -11.04 -18.30 6.36
C GLY A 131 -10.77 -16.89 6.85
N THR A 132 -11.79 -16.24 7.36
CA THR A 132 -11.63 -14.90 7.95
C THR A 132 -10.80 -14.95 9.22
N LEU A 133 -10.01 -13.92 9.45
CA LEU A 133 -9.18 -13.78 10.63
C LEU A 133 -9.95 -13.04 11.73
N HIS A 134 -9.91 -13.59 12.93
CA HIS A 134 -10.50 -13.06 14.14
C HIS A 134 -9.40 -12.80 15.18
N GLU A 135 -9.62 -11.87 16.10
CA GLU A 135 -8.70 -11.55 17.19
C GLU A 135 -9.51 -11.17 18.45
N ASP A 136 -9.51 -12.06 19.42
CA ASP A 136 -10.36 -11.89 20.61
C ASP A 136 -9.76 -10.95 21.66
N ALA A 137 -8.42 -10.96 21.82
CA ALA A 137 -7.76 -10.20 22.88
C ALA A 137 -7.68 -8.70 22.59
N ALA A 138 -7.65 -8.31 21.32
CA ALA A 138 -7.53 -6.92 20.87
C ALA A 138 -8.77 -6.44 20.10
N ALA A 139 -9.93 -7.08 20.30
CA ALA A 139 -11.18 -6.78 19.63
C ALA A 139 -11.67 -5.35 19.92
N ILE A 140 -12.12 -4.64 18.89
CA ILE A 140 -12.69 -3.30 18.96
C ILE A 140 -14.20 -3.43 19.13
N GLY A 141 -14.73 -2.82 20.19
CA GLY A 141 -16.17 -2.86 20.45
C GLY A 141 -16.75 -4.27 20.69
N GLY A 142 -15.89 -5.25 21.03
CA GLY A 142 -16.30 -6.63 21.25
C GLY A 142 -16.54 -7.44 19.95
N ASN A 143 -16.20 -6.88 18.80
CA ASN A 143 -16.29 -7.61 17.52
C ASN A 143 -14.89 -8.16 17.14
N PRO A 144 -14.69 -9.49 17.14
CA PRO A 144 -13.38 -10.09 16.86
C PRO A 144 -12.90 -9.91 15.41
N LEU A 145 -13.77 -9.52 14.49
CA LEU A 145 -13.38 -9.12 13.12
C LEU A 145 -12.77 -7.71 13.05
N TYR A 146 -12.98 -6.90 14.09
CA TYR A 146 -12.45 -5.54 14.20
C TYR A 146 -11.45 -5.51 15.33
N PHE A 147 -10.18 -5.31 15.03
CA PHE A 147 -9.14 -5.46 16.06
C PHE A 147 -7.94 -4.55 15.83
N LYS A 148 -7.23 -4.28 16.94
CA LYS A 148 -5.95 -3.58 16.93
C LYS A 148 -4.80 -4.54 16.71
N VAL A 149 -3.84 -4.12 15.92
CA VAL A 149 -2.56 -4.80 15.70
C VAL A 149 -1.45 -3.97 16.31
N SER A 150 -0.78 -4.49 17.32
CA SER A 150 0.34 -3.85 18.01
C SER A 150 1.65 -4.65 17.93
N LYS A 151 1.61 -5.86 17.36
CA LYS A 151 2.80 -6.66 17.11
C LYS A 151 3.36 -6.30 15.74
N LEU A 152 4.25 -5.30 15.74
CA LEU A 152 4.82 -4.68 14.56
C LEU A 152 6.31 -5.00 14.46
N ALA A 153 6.77 -5.44 13.30
CA ALA A 153 8.19 -5.57 13.01
C ALA A 153 8.84 -4.17 12.83
N VAL A 154 10.14 -4.08 13.03
CA VAL A 154 10.90 -2.87 12.67
C VAL A 154 10.97 -2.78 11.14
N HIS A 155 10.18 -1.90 10.55
CA HIS A 155 10.06 -1.72 9.12
C HIS A 155 9.64 -0.28 8.80
N PRO A 156 10.01 0.31 7.63
CA PRO A 156 9.56 1.66 7.26
C PRO A 156 8.04 1.85 7.28
N LEU A 157 7.27 0.81 6.99
CA LEU A 157 5.79 0.85 7.09
C LEU A 157 5.28 1.11 8.50
N THR A 158 6.01 0.65 9.51
CA THR A 158 5.60 0.74 10.93
C THR A 158 6.27 1.88 11.68
N GLU A 159 7.03 2.73 10.98
CA GLU A 159 7.74 3.85 11.59
C GLU A 159 6.78 4.81 12.29
N GLY A 160 7.04 5.05 13.58
CA GLY A 160 6.23 5.94 14.42
C GLY A 160 4.82 5.41 14.72
N LEU A 161 4.56 4.11 14.52
CA LEU A 161 3.32 3.43 14.90
C LEU A 161 3.52 2.60 16.15
N GLU A 162 2.57 2.68 17.08
CA GLU A 162 2.42 1.74 18.18
C GLU A 162 1.40 0.62 17.83
N SER A 163 0.41 0.97 17.03
CA SER A 163 -0.63 0.05 16.55
C SER A 163 -1.37 0.64 15.36
N PHE A 164 -2.16 -0.18 14.68
CA PHE A 164 -3.19 0.22 13.72
C PHE A 164 -4.40 -0.70 13.83
N SER A 165 -5.51 -0.38 13.16
CA SER A 165 -6.77 -1.14 13.27
C SER A 165 -7.13 -1.81 11.94
N LEU A 166 -7.70 -3.01 12.03
CA LEU A 166 -8.23 -3.79 10.92
C LEU A 166 -9.73 -4.04 11.10
N TYR A 167 -10.46 -4.24 9.99
CA TYR A 167 -11.92 -4.30 9.95
C TYR A 167 -12.44 -5.38 9.02
N GLY A 168 -11.92 -6.61 9.18
CA GLY A 168 -12.27 -7.79 8.38
C GLY A 168 -11.08 -8.29 7.56
N SER A 169 -10.10 -8.87 8.24
CA SER A 169 -8.82 -9.26 7.65
C SER A 169 -8.75 -10.73 7.28
N TRP A 170 -7.85 -11.03 6.36
CA TRP A 170 -7.38 -12.37 6.03
C TRP A 170 -5.98 -12.55 6.59
N ALA A 171 -5.68 -13.78 7.05
CA ALA A 171 -4.33 -14.11 7.48
C ALA A 171 -3.42 -14.33 6.27
N LEU A 172 -2.20 -13.78 6.35
CA LEU A 172 -1.18 -13.78 5.31
C LEU A 172 0.06 -14.52 5.78
N ARG A 173 0.77 -15.15 4.85
CA ARG A 173 2.08 -15.75 5.08
C ARG A 173 2.99 -15.55 3.88
N GLY A 174 4.17 -15.00 4.09
CA GLY A 174 5.26 -15.08 3.12
C GLY A 174 5.79 -16.52 3.06
N VAL A 175 5.98 -17.08 1.86
CA VAL A 175 6.47 -18.44 1.65
C VAL A 175 7.91 -18.49 1.15
N ALA A 176 8.54 -17.33 0.94
CA ALA A 176 9.94 -17.20 0.55
C ALA A 176 10.68 -16.22 1.48
N ASP A 177 12.01 -16.35 1.55
CA ASP A 177 12.86 -15.56 2.46
C ASP A 177 12.85 -14.04 2.19
N HIS A 178 12.49 -13.63 0.98
CA HIS A 178 12.39 -12.21 0.61
C HIS A 178 11.06 -11.57 1.01
N VAL A 179 10.12 -12.34 1.60
CA VAL A 179 8.83 -11.85 2.10
C VAL A 179 8.84 -11.80 3.61
N THR A 180 8.70 -10.62 4.16
CA THR A 180 8.74 -10.36 5.60
C THR A 180 7.33 -10.11 6.14
N THR A 181 6.97 -10.72 7.27
CA THR A 181 5.79 -10.35 8.03
C THR A 181 6.05 -9.05 8.77
N VAL A 182 5.31 -8.00 8.40
CA VAL A 182 5.46 -6.64 8.94
C VAL A 182 4.58 -6.42 10.17
N ALA A 183 3.41 -7.05 10.20
CA ALA A 183 2.49 -6.97 11.33
C ALA A 183 1.73 -8.29 11.49
N GLU A 184 1.48 -8.67 12.73
CA GLU A 184 0.75 -9.90 13.06
C GLU A 184 -0.20 -9.73 14.24
N THR A 185 -1.18 -10.64 14.37
CA THR A 185 -2.10 -10.72 15.50
C THR A 185 -1.38 -11.11 16.80
N SER A 186 -2.11 -11.09 17.91
CA SER A 186 -1.66 -11.70 19.16
C SER A 186 -1.69 -13.24 19.08
N GLN A 187 -1.37 -13.90 20.19
CA GLN A 187 -1.52 -15.36 20.35
C GLN A 187 -3.00 -15.82 20.28
N HIS A 188 -3.95 -14.89 20.38
CA HIS A 188 -5.40 -15.15 20.38
C HIS A 188 -6.04 -14.87 19.02
N GLY A 189 -5.21 -14.63 17.99
CA GLY A 189 -5.68 -14.61 16.61
C GLY A 189 -6.10 -16.00 16.17
N TRP A 190 -7.24 -16.12 15.50
CA TRP A 190 -7.70 -17.40 14.96
C TRP A 190 -8.35 -17.24 13.58
N VAL A 191 -8.22 -18.26 12.75
CA VAL A 191 -8.79 -18.30 11.40
C VAL A 191 -9.97 -19.24 11.42
N ASP A 192 -11.14 -18.74 11.02
CA ASP A 192 -12.41 -19.46 10.89
C ASP A 192 -12.36 -20.35 9.65
N LEU A 193 -11.96 -21.61 9.83
CA LEU A 193 -11.77 -22.56 8.73
C LEU A 193 -13.04 -23.29 8.33
N ASP A 194 -14.03 -23.40 9.23
CA ASP A 194 -15.33 -24.03 8.96
C ASP A 194 -16.45 -23.01 8.66
N HIS A 195 -16.11 -21.70 8.69
CA HIS A 195 -16.98 -20.57 8.32
C HIS A 195 -18.25 -20.42 9.15
N ASP A 196 -18.20 -20.81 10.43
CA ASP A 196 -19.33 -20.69 11.35
C ASP A 196 -19.28 -19.46 12.26
N ASN A 197 -18.21 -18.64 12.16
CA ASN A 197 -17.93 -17.46 12.97
C ASN A 197 -17.81 -17.74 14.49
N LYS A 198 -17.38 -18.94 14.85
CA LYS A 198 -17.18 -19.36 16.24
C LYS A 198 -15.90 -20.15 16.36
N PHE A 199 -15.05 -19.78 17.30
CA PHE A 199 -13.85 -20.55 17.56
C PHE A 199 -14.17 -21.98 17.96
N SER A 200 -13.60 -22.96 17.26
CA SER A 200 -13.75 -24.39 17.47
C SER A 200 -12.42 -25.15 17.34
N LYS A 201 -12.43 -26.46 17.49
CA LYS A 201 -11.25 -27.30 17.22
C LYS A 201 -10.95 -27.48 15.73
N ALA A 202 -11.87 -27.09 14.86
CA ALA A 202 -11.66 -27.08 13.41
C ALA A 202 -10.79 -25.90 12.94
N ASP A 203 -10.69 -24.87 13.77
CA ASP A 203 -9.99 -23.63 13.47
C ASP A 203 -8.51 -23.67 13.88
N ALA A 204 -7.75 -22.72 13.33
CA ALA A 204 -6.36 -22.53 13.69
C ALA A 204 -6.22 -21.30 14.60
N MET A 205 -5.59 -21.43 15.76
CA MET A 205 -5.27 -20.33 16.67
C MET A 205 -3.76 -20.22 16.86
N GLN A 206 -3.22 -19.06 16.48
CA GLN A 206 -1.82 -18.67 16.64
C GLN A 206 -1.65 -17.20 16.23
N PRO A 207 -0.46 -16.58 16.38
CA PRO A 207 -0.18 -15.32 15.68
C PRO A 207 -0.24 -15.50 14.16
N PHE A 208 -0.97 -14.63 13.47
CA PHE A 208 -1.09 -14.61 12.02
C PHE A 208 -0.60 -13.29 11.45
N GLY A 209 0.17 -13.33 10.36
CA GLY A 209 0.51 -12.16 9.60
C GLY A 209 -0.73 -11.50 9.03
N VAL A 210 -0.79 -10.16 9.09
CA VAL A 210 -1.86 -9.34 8.52
C VAL A 210 -1.35 -8.32 7.51
N VAL A 211 -0.04 -8.03 7.57
CA VAL A 211 0.69 -7.25 6.58
C VAL A 211 1.99 -7.98 6.29
N VAL A 212 2.24 -8.25 5.02
CA VAL A 212 3.51 -8.79 4.53
C VAL A 212 4.10 -7.86 3.48
N ALA A 213 5.42 -7.76 3.44
CA ALA A 213 6.14 -6.94 2.48
C ALA A 213 7.29 -7.73 1.85
N GLY A 214 7.57 -7.47 0.58
CA GLY A 214 8.65 -8.12 -0.14
C GLY A 214 9.25 -7.26 -1.24
N GLN A 215 10.25 -7.82 -1.91
CA GLN A 215 10.91 -7.23 -3.06
C GLN A 215 10.81 -8.17 -4.26
N LEU A 216 10.63 -7.59 -5.44
CA LEU A 216 10.70 -8.32 -6.71
C LEU A 216 11.55 -7.48 -7.68
N GLY A 217 12.72 -8.00 -8.06
CA GLY A 217 13.67 -7.25 -8.87
C GLY A 217 14.13 -5.97 -8.16
N GLN A 218 13.87 -4.81 -8.76
CA GLN A 218 14.21 -3.50 -8.21
C GLN A 218 13.08 -2.85 -7.40
N GLY A 219 11.86 -3.38 -7.50
CA GLY A 219 10.68 -2.83 -6.85
C GLY A 219 10.29 -3.53 -5.55
N ARG A 220 9.23 -3.04 -4.96
CA ARG A 220 8.74 -3.46 -3.65
C ARG A 220 7.25 -3.69 -3.69
N TYR A 221 6.77 -4.59 -2.84
CA TYR A 221 5.33 -4.79 -2.70
C TYR A 221 4.93 -4.98 -1.23
N VAL A 222 3.68 -4.66 -0.96
CA VAL A 222 3.01 -4.91 0.32
C VAL A 222 1.67 -5.57 0.05
N VAL A 223 1.33 -6.56 0.86
CA VAL A 223 -0.02 -7.15 0.87
C VAL A 223 -0.63 -6.92 2.25
N PHE A 224 -1.82 -6.33 2.28
CA PHE A 224 -2.67 -6.19 3.45
C PHE A 224 -3.79 -7.22 3.39
N GLY A 225 -4.04 -7.90 4.50
CA GLY A 225 -5.17 -8.83 4.63
C GLY A 225 -6.54 -8.13 4.67
N ASP A 226 -6.57 -6.81 4.65
CA ASP A 226 -7.78 -5.98 4.76
C ASP A 226 -7.67 -4.77 3.82
N ASP A 227 -8.75 -4.35 3.18
CA ASP A 227 -8.85 -3.09 2.45
C ASP A 227 -9.61 -2.02 3.25
N ALA A 228 -10.43 -2.44 4.21
CA ALA A 228 -11.30 -1.56 4.97
C ALA A 228 -10.52 -0.60 5.88
N LEU A 229 -9.31 -0.97 6.33
CA LEU A 229 -8.50 -0.10 7.18
C LEU A 229 -8.22 1.29 6.59
N PHE A 230 -8.31 1.45 5.27
CA PHE A 230 -8.10 2.73 4.59
C PHE A 230 -9.39 3.37 4.07
N GLN A 231 -10.55 2.75 4.31
CA GLN A 231 -11.85 3.34 3.96
C GLN A 231 -12.16 4.55 4.85
N ASN A 232 -12.87 5.55 4.32
CA ASN A 232 -13.15 6.83 4.97
C ASN A 232 -13.64 6.70 6.42
N ARG A 233 -14.51 5.72 6.69
CA ARG A 233 -15.07 5.45 8.02
C ARG A 233 -14.01 5.01 9.04
N PHE A 234 -12.95 4.36 8.59
CA PHE A 234 -11.95 3.69 9.42
C PHE A 234 -10.57 4.34 9.34
N PHE A 235 -10.46 5.45 8.62
CA PHE A 235 -9.22 6.17 8.36
C PHE A 235 -8.87 7.11 9.51
N ASP A 236 -8.57 6.53 10.68
CA ASP A 236 -8.10 7.23 11.86
C ASP A 236 -6.64 7.70 11.72
N GLU A 237 -6.09 8.34 12.76
CA GLU A 237 -4.72 8.87 12.72
C GLU A 237 -3.64 7.79 12.55
N PHE A 238 -3.86 6.58 13.09
CA PHE A 238 -2.89 5.47 13.00
C PHE A 238 -2.94 4.84 11.62
N ASN A 239 -4.13 4.54 11.09
CA ASN A 239 -4.31 4.03 9.73
C ASN A 239 -3.84 5.06 8.69
N ARG A 240 -4.05 6.37 8.95
CA ARG A 240 -3.49 7.45 8.12
C ARG A 240 -1.96 7.45 8.12
N ARG A 241 -1.31 7.31 9.28
CA ARG A 241 0.14 7.23 9.36
C ARG A 241 0.67 6.02 8.59
N LEU A 242 0.05 4.85 8.76
CA LEU A 242 0.39 3.64 8.01
C LEU A 242 0.29 3.87 6.49
N ALA A 243 -0.77 4.54 6.03
CA ALA A 243 -0.97 4.88 4.63
C ALA A 243 0.15 5.79 4.08
N ILE A 244 0.58 6.80 4.85
CA ILE A 244 1.66 7.69 4.45
C ILE A 244 3.00 6.96 4.43
N ASN A 245 3.29 6.13 5.42
CA ASN A 245 4.48 5.30 5.44
C ASN A 245 4.50 4.34 4.23
N LEU A 246 3.35 3.76 3.88
CA LEU A 246 3.17 2.87 2.74
C LEU A 246 3.60 3.56 1.43
N VAL A 247 2.99 4.70 1.11
CA VAL A 247 3.24 5.38 -0.17
C VAL A 247 4.68 5.94 -0.24
N ASN A 248 5.23 6.40 0.89
CA ASN A 248 6.61 6.85 0.96
C ASN A 248 7.59 5.69 0.73
N TRP A 249 7.37 4.53 1.34
CA TRP A 249 8.27 3.38 1.19
C TRP A 249 8.20 2.77 -0.21
N LEU A 250 7.00 2.66 -0.79
CA LEU A 250 6.80 2.15 -2.14
C LEU A 250 7.30 3.12 -3.22
N GLY A 251 7.17 4.42 -3.01
CA GLY A 251 7.58 5.44 -3.97
C GLY A 251 9.08 5.79 -3.99
N GLN A 252 9.89 5.17 -3.12
CA GLN A 252 11.35 5.34 -3.14
C GLN A 252 11.96 4.51 -4.28
N ARG A 253 12.43 5.18 -5.32
CA ARG A 253 13.23 4.58 -6.42
C ARG A 253 14.72 4.66 -6.13
#